data_fba7d55dc2e02cc285c51d910c9230e1
#
_entry.id   fba7d55dc2e02cc285c51d910c9230e1
#
_cell.length_a   1.000
_cell.length_b   1.000
_cell.length_c   1.000
_cell.angle_alpha   90.00
_cell.angle_beta   90.00
_cell.angle_gamma   90.00
#
_symmetry.space_group_name_H-M   'P 1'
#
loop_
_entity.id
_entity.type
_entity.pdbx_description
1 polymer ?
#
loop_
_entity_poly.entity_id
_entity_poly.type
_entity_poly.pdbx_seq_one_letter_code
_entity_poly.pdbx_strand_id
1 'polypeptide(L)'
;MPGFTYVAVDKKGKEKKGNIEADTREKVIDILKNDGLIPVSVKEQGALNKEIDFFIGKKVKPRDLSVFCRQFVSITQAGVPMKEALQMLSEQTENKWLKRAISEVLLSVEKGNTLADSMRGQSDIFPPMLINMVEAGENSGSLEMAFTRMAVQFEKEAKLKATIRKATIYPIILVVAAIGVVAVMLLFVIPIFIDMFADLDVEMPGITMWVMNTSKWMTEHWYMILALIILVIVAYKMIYKTEQGRLAIDKVKMKMPLFGKLTVKTACAQFARTMSTLLSSGISTIDALETVSKIVNNIHYTNALLKAREEVMKGIPLSEPLTASKIFPPMVCHMTGIGEETGNIEDMLEKLADYYDEEVEMTTQGVLAAMEPLIIVFMAVVVGTLVVAVVSPIGAMYNGLDNL
;
A
#
# COMPACT_ATOMS: atom_id res chain seq x y z
N MET A 1 9.17 -22.05 -24.06
CA MET A 1 8.30 -22.65 -25.07
C MET A 1 7.36 -21.57 -25.57
N PRO A 2 7.09 -21.45 -26.89
CA PRO A 2 6.11 -20.49 -27.37
C PRO A 2 4.70 -20.86 -26.86
N GLY A 3 3.94 -19.86 -26.43
CA GLY A 3 2.54 -20.03 -26.03
C GLY A 3 1.61 -19.93 -27.24
N PHE A 4 0.59 -20.76 -27.30
CA PHE A 4 -0.43 -20.76 -28.34
C PHE A 4 -1.81 -20.53 -27.70
N THR A 5 -2.57 -19.60 -28.26
CA THR A 5 -4.00 -19.42 -27.92
C THR A 5 -4.84 -20.23 -28.90
N TYR A 6 -5.75 -21.04 -28.37
CA TYR A 6 -6.63 -21.85 -29.21
C TYR A 6 -8.10 -21.55 -28.94
N VAL A 7 -8.89 -21.74 -29.99
CA VAL A 7 -10.34 -21.86 -29.94
C VAL A 7 -10.67 -23.24 -30.47
N ALA A 8 -11.31 -24.08 -29.68
CA ALA A 8 -11.69 -25.43 -30.02
C ALA A 8 -13.16 -25.67 -29.65
N VAL A 9 -13.80 -26.61 -30.33
CA VAL A 9 -15.21 -26.99 -30.11
C VAL A 9 -15.27 -28.40 -29.57
N ASP A 10 -16.02 -28.61 -28.47
CA ASP A 10 -16.30 -29.92 -27.91
C ASP A 10 -17.32 -30.70 -28.80
N LYS A 11 -17.38 -32.02 -28.65
CA LYS A 11 -18.35 -32.91 -29.35
C LYS A 11 -19.81 -32.48 -29.21
N LYS A 12 -20.12 -31.60 -28.26
CA LYS A 12 -21.45 -31.01 -28.03
C LYS A 12 -21.65 -29.63 -28.70
N GLY A 13 -20.71 -29.16 -29.52
CA GLY A 13 -20.80 -27.89 -30.23
C GLY A 13 -20.47 -26.65 -29.40
N LYS A 14 -19.96 -26.81 -28.17
CA LYS A 14 -19.60 -25.69 -27.26
C LYS A 14 -18.16 -25.23 -27.48
N GLU A 15 -17.97 -23.93 -27.77
CA GLU A 15 -16.63 -23.34 -27.89
C GLU A 15 -15.89 -23.34 -26.56
N LYS A 16 -14.64 -23.81 -26.58
CA LYS A 16 -13.66 -23.68 -25.53
C LYS A 16 -12.48 -22.86 -26.01
N LYS A 17 -12.09 -21.86 -25.25
CA LYS A 17 -10.90 -21.03 -25.50
C LYS A 17 -9.89 -21.29 -24.38
N GLY A 18 -8.62 -21.41 -24.73
CA GLY A 18 -7.55 -21.62 -23.75
C GLY A 18 -6.17 -21.32 -24.32
N ASN A 19 -5.15 -21.41 -23.46
CA ASN A 19 -3.75 -21.25 -23.82
C ASN A 19 -3.00 -22.55 -23.54
N ILE A 20 -2.13 -22.95 -24.44
CA ILE A 20 -1.26 -24.14 -24.31
C ILE A 20 0.16 -23.73 -24.69
N GLU A 21 1.15 -24.16 -23.92
CA GLU A 21 2.57 -24.03 -24.25
C GLU A 21 3.03 -25.29 -25.01
N ALA A 22 3.56 -25.10 -26.20
CA ALA A 22 4.15 -26.20 -26.98
C ALA A 22 5.24 -25.67 -27.89
N ASP A 23 6.12 -26.55 -28.36
CA ASP A 23 7.25 -26.17 -29.22
C ASP A 23 6.79 -25.79 -30.64
N THR A 24 5.67 -26.39 -31.11
CA THR A 24 5.13 -26.17 -32.45
C THR A 24 3.59 -26.14 -32.43
N ARG A 25 3.00 -25.45 -33.43
CA ARG A 25 1.56 -25.38 -33.64
C ARG A 25 0.92 -26.77 -33.86
N GLU A 26 1.66 -27.68 -34.48
CA GLU A 26 1.18 -29.05 -34.77
C GLU A 26 1.02 -29.85 -33.48
N LYS A 27 1.97 -29.71 -32.52
CA LYS A 27 1.85 -30.35 -31.19
C LYS A 27 0.61 -29.86 -30.42
N VAL A 28 0.25 -28.57 -30.52
CA VAL A 28 -0.97 -28.03 -29.90
C VAL A 28 -2.21 -28.67 -30.49
N ILE A 29 -2.26 -28.83 -31.83
CA ILE A 29 -3.36 -29.47 -32.53
C ILE A 29 -3.52 -30.92 -32.11
N ASP A 30 -2.41 -31.66 -31.93
CA ASP A 30 -2.43 -33.05 -31.49
C ASP A 30 -2.89 -33.20 -30.03
N ILE A 31 -2.45 -32.30 -29.14
CA ILE A 31 -2.93 -32.29 -27.76
C ILE A 31 -4.45 -32.05 -27.72
N LEU A 32 -4.95 -31.06 -28.45
CA LEU A 32 -6.38 -30.73 -28.49
C LEU A 32 -7.21 -31.87 -29.09
N LYS A 33 -6.72 -32.59 -30.09
CA LYS A 33 -7.38 -33.78 -30.66
C LYS A 33 -7.42 -34.93 -29.67
N ASN A 34 -6.34 -35.15 -28.91
CA ASN A 34 -6.28 -36.19 -27.87
C ASN A 34 -7.25 -35.89 -26.73
N ASP A 35 -7.47 -34.60 -26.39
CA ASP A 35 -8.47 -34.16 -25.45
C ASP A 35 -9.91 -34.17 -25.98
N GLY A 36 -10.14 -34.67 -27.21
CA GLY A 36 -11.43 -34.78 -27.81
C GLY A 36 -12.04 -33.45 -28.28
N LEU A 37 -11.21 -32.43 -28.45
CA LEU A 37 -11.57 -31.10 -28.89
C LEU A 37 -11.22 -30.90 -30.37
N ILE A 38 -12.11 -30.29 -31.13
CA ILE A 38 -11.86 -29.96 -32.54
C ILE A 38 -11.29 -28.53 -32.61
N PRO A 39 -10.00 -28.36 -32.99
CA PRO A 39 -9.40 -27.03 -33.05
C PRO A 39 -9.98 -26.22 -34.21
N VAL A 40 -10.57 -25.06 -33.91
CA VAL A 40 -11.13 -24.11 -34.90
C VAL A 40 -10.07 -23.06 -35.27
N SER A 41 -9.29 -22.61 -34.30
CA SER A 41 -8.20 -21.64 -34.50
C SER A 41 -7.09 -21.89 -33.52
N VAL A 42 -5.85 -21.94 -33.99
CA VAL A 42 -4.61 -21.97 -33.16
C VAL A 42 -3.72 -20.87 -33.67
N LYS A 43 -3.47 -19.86 -32.81
CA LYS A 43 -2.57 -18.72 -33.11
C LYS A 43 -1.43 -18.71 -32.13
N GLU A 44 -0.24 -18.51 -32.65
CA GLU A 44 0.95 -18.26 -31.84
C GLU A 44 0.79 -16.92 -31.12
N GLN A 45 1.01 -16.90 -29.80
CA GLN A 45 1.05 -15.67 -29.07
C GLN A 45 2.30 -14.88 -29.48
N GLY A 46 2.10 -13.90 -30.36
CA GLY A 46 3.14 -12.93 -30.66
C GLY A 46 3.57 -12.21 -29.36
N ALA A 47 4.82 -11.76 -29.28
CA ALA A 47 5.42 -11.11 -28.12
C ALA A 47 4.62 -9.89 -27.58
N LEU A 48 3.64 -9.39 -28.35
CA LEU A 48 2.71 -8.31 -28.00
C LEU A 48 1.40 -8.80 -27.35
N ASN A 49 1.10 -10.11 -27.36
CA ASN A 49 -0.10 -10.71 -26.76
C ASN A 49 0.20 -11.60 -25.54
N LYS A 50 1.44 -11.59 -24.99
CA LYS A 50 1.52 -11.80 -23.55
C LYS A 50 0.55 -10.79 -22.97
N GLU A 51 -0.48 -11.27 -22.25
CA GLU A 51 -1.15 -10.39 -21.28
C GLU A 51 -0.01 -9.66 -20.61
N ILE A 52 0.13 -8.39 -20.95
CA ILE A 52 0.95 -7.49 -20.19
C ILE A 52 0.19 -7.49 -18.88
N ASP A 53 0.55 -8.41 -17.97
CA ASP A 53 0.37 -8.23 -16.56
C ASP A 53 1.17 -6.96 -16.27
N PHE A 54 0.52 -5.85 -16.62
CA PHE A 54 1.00 -4.52 -16.31
C PHE A 54 1.27 -4.61 -14.82
N PHE A 55 2.49 -4.45 -14.42
CA PHE A 55 3.10 -4.57 -13.10
C PHE A 55 2.34 -3.76 -12.02
N ILE A 56 1.06 -4.00 -11.91
CA ILE A 56 0.24 -3.68 -10.74
C ILE A 56 0.46 -4.87 -9.81
N GLY A 57 1.48 -4.75 -8.96
CA GLY A 57 1.95 -5.81 -8.08
C GLY A 57 0.79 -6.59 -7.46
N LYS A 58 0.99 -7.89 -7.27
CA LYS A 58 0.08 -8.84 -6.63
C LYS A 58 -0.54 -8.19 -5.39
N LYS A 59 -1.80 -7.68 -5.52
CA LYS A 59 -2.42 -6.89 -4.45
C LYS A 59 -3.45 -7.74 -3.71
N VAL A 60 -2.97 -8.46 -2.71
CA VAL A 60 -3.83 -9.02 -1.67
C VAL A 60 -3.89 -8.02 -0.51
N LYS A 61 -5.09 -7.65 -0.11
CA LYS A 61 -5.33 -6.69 0.98
C LYS A 61 -5.40 -7.42 2.31
N PRO A 62 -5.08 -6.77 3.44
CA PRO A 62 -5.28 -7.37 4.76
C PRO A 62 -6.70 -7.88 5.00
N ARG A 63 -7.71 -7.20 4.44
CA ARG A 63 -9.10 -7.66 4.51
C ARG A 63 -9.29 -9.02 3.83
N ASP A 64 -8.66 -9.26 2.68
CA ASP A 64 -8.77 -10.52 1.95
C ASP A 64 -8.15 -11.66 2.77
N LEU A 65 -7.00 -11.39 3.42
CA LEU A 65 -6.34 -12.33 4.32
C LEU A 65 -7.14 -12.57 5.60
N SER A 66 -7.77 -11.54 6.18
CA SER A 66 -8.64 -11.69 7.35
C SER A 66 -9.83 -12.60 7.04
N VAL A 67 -10.48 -12.39 5.89
CA VAL A 67 -11.61 -13.21 5.44
C VAL A 67 -11.16 -14.65 5.20
N PHE A 68 -10.03 -14.85 4.51
CA PHE A 68 -9.44 -16.18 4.30
C PHE A 68 -9.19 -16.92 5.61
N CYS A 69 -8.50 -16.26 6.57
CA CYS A 69 -8.22 -16.87 7.86
C CYS A 69 -9.50 -17.22 8.64
N ARG A 70 -10.48 -16.30 8.64
CA ARG A 70 -11.75 -16.50 9.34
C ARG A 70 -12.58 -17.65 8.74
N GLN A 71 -12.63 -17.73 7.41
CA GLN A 71 -13.31 -18.82 6.71
C GLN A 71 -12.60 -20.15 6.93
N PHE A 72 -11.25 -20.19 6.91
CA PHE A 72 -10.50 -21.39 7.23
C PHE A 72 -10.89 -21.93 8.62
N VAL A 73 -10.88 -21.07 9.65
CA VAL A 73 -11.29 -21.45 11.01
C VAL A 73 -12.72 -21.98 11.05
N SER A 74 -13.66 -21.28 10.40
CA SER A 74 -15.06 -21.69 10.40
C SER A 74 -15.28 -23.07 9.76
N ILE A 75 -14.55 -23.36 8.68
CA ILE A 75 -14.65 -24.64 7.95
C ILE A 75 -14.00 -25.76 8.77
N THR A 76 -12.83 -25.53 9.36
CA THR A 76 -12.12 -26.55 10.15
C THR A 76 -12.83 -26.83 11.46
N GLN A 77 -13.42 -25.84 12.14
CA GLN A 77 -14.28 -26.04 13.33
C GLN A 77 -15.56 -26.83 13.03
N ALA A 78 -16.04 -26.79 11.79
CA ALA A 78 -17.13 -27.64 11.36
C ALA A 78 -16.70 -29.12 11.12
N GLY A 79 -15.43 -29.46 11.37
CA GLY A 79 -14.90 -30.82 11.21
C GLY A 79 -14.47 -31.14 9.77
N VAL A 80 -14.43 -30.16 8.86
CA VAL A 80 -13.98 -30.38 7.49
C VAL A 80 -12.47 -30.55 7.45
N PRO A 81 -11.95 -31.61 6.80
CA PRO A 81 -10.51 -31.83 6.68
C PRO A 81 -9.82 -30.64 5.98
N MET A 82 -8.57 -30.37 6.38
CA MET A 82 -7.76 -29.22 5.87
C MET A 82 -7.71 -29.17 4.35
N LYS A 83 -7.55 -30.31 3.67
CA LYS A 83 -7.52 -30.39 2.21
C LYS A 83 -8.82 -29.87 1.57
N GLU A 84 -9.97 -30.35 2.06
CA GLU A 84 -11.28 -29.93 1.57
C GLU A 84 -11.56 -28.46 1.91
N ALA A 85 -11.12 -28.01 3.09
CA ALA A 85 -11.20 -26.60 3.47
C ALA A 85 -10.42 -25.70 2.50
N LEU A 86 -9.19 -26.06 2.14
CA LEU A 86 -8.39 -25.31 1.16
C LEU A 86 -9.03 -25.33 -0.24
N GLN A 87 -9.62 -26.45 -0.65
CA GLN A 87 -10.35 -26.55 -1.91
C GLN A 87 -11.54 -25.58 -1.94
N MET A 88 -12.41 -25.61 -0.93
CA MET A 88 -13.55 -24.71 -0.81
C MET A 88 -13.11 -23.25 -0.81
N LEU A 89 -12.07 -22.92 -0.07
CA LEU A 89 -11.51 -21.55 -0.02
C LEU A 89 -10.94 -21.11 -1.37
N SER A 90 -10.28 -22.01 -2.11
CA SER A 90 -9.79 -21.71 -3.44
C SER A 90 -10.92 -21.39 -4.43
N GLU A 91 -12.08 -22.03 -4.29
CA GLU A 91 -13.24 -21.80 -5.14
C GLU A 91 -13.97 -20.48 -4.79
N GLN A 92 -14.12 -20.18 -3.48
CA GLN A 92 -14.90 -19.06 -2.97
C GLN A 92 -14.14 -17.73 -2.93
N THR A 93 -12.80 -17.74 -3.01
CA THR A 93 -11.99 -16.53 -2.90
C THR A 93 -12.17 -15.66 -4.13
N GLU A 94 -12.61 -14.40 -3.93
CA GLU A 94 -12.83 -13.40 -5.01
C GLU A 94 -11.52 -12.85 -5.57
N ASN A 95 -10.52 -12.64 -4.71
CA ASN A 95 -9.23 -12.09 -5.11
C ASN A 95 -8.45 -13.12 -5.94
N LYS A 96 -8.25 -12.84 -7.21
CA LYS A 96 -7.62 -13.76 -8.18
C LYS A 96 -6.22 -14.23 -7.76
N TRP A 97 -5.43 -13.36 -7.14
CA TRP A 97 -4.07 -13.67 -6.67
C TRP A 97 -4.09 -14.60 -5.47
N LEU A 98 -4.96 -14.29 -4.49
CA LEU A 98 -5.13 -15.12 -3.31
C LEU A 98 -5.73 -16.49 -3.68
N LYS A 99 -6.74 -16.52 -4.56
CA LYS A 99 -7.33 -17.75 -5.09
C LYS A 99 -6.28 -18.67 -5.70
N ARG A 100 -5.43 -18.11 -6.58
CA ARG A 100 -4.34 -18.88 -7.21
C ARG A 100 -3.35 -19.41 -6.16
N ALA A 101 -2.94 -18.55 -5.23
CA ALA A 101 -2.01 -18.94 -4.16
C ALA A 101 -2.58 -20.07 -3.29
N ILE A 102 -3.87 -20.02 -2.91
CA ILE A 102 -4.54 -21.09 -2.17
C ILE A 102 -4.57 -22.38 -3.00
N SER A 103 -4.85 -22.32 -4.30
CA SER A 103 -4.85 -23.51 -5.17
C SER A 103 -3.45 -24.14 -5.26
N GLU A 104 -2.39 -23.33 -5.33
CA GLU A 104 -1.01 -23.83 -5.35
C GLU A 104 -0.59 -24.42 -3.99
N VAL A 105 -1.06 -23.83 -2.88
CA VAL A 105 -0.90 -24.40 -1.53
C VAL A 105 -1.61 -25.73 -1.42
N LEU A 106 -2.85 -25.85 -1.91
CA LEU A 106 -3.59 -27.11 -1.93
C LEU A 106 -2.81 -28.22 -2.66
N LEU A 107 -2.33 -27.92 -3.87
CA LEU A 107 -1.52 -28.89 -4.66
C LEU A 107 -0.22 -29.31 -3.95
N SER A 108 0.38 -28.42 -3.17
CA SER A 108 1.59 -28.69 -2.39
C SER A 108 1.28 -29.57 -1.17
N VAL A 109 0.20 -29.29 -0.45
CA VAL A 109 -0.27 -30.10 0.68
C VAL A 109 -0.70 -31.50 0.21
N GLU A 110 -1.31 -31.64 -0.96
CA GLU A 110 -1.63 -32.95 -1.57
C GLU A 110 -0.41 -33.79 -1.87
N LYS A 111 0.75 -33.17 -2.11
CA LYS A 111 2.04 -33.86 -2.29
C LYS A 111 2.70 -34.24 -0.97
N GLY A 112 2.08 -33.93 0.18
CA GLY A 112 2.57 -34.26 1.52
C GLY A 112 3.45 -33.21 2.17
N ASN A 113 3.57 -32.00 1.59
CA ASN A 113 4.26 -30.89 2.24
C ASN A 113 3.42 -30.32 3.40
N THR A 114 4.09 -29.71 4.38
CA THR A 114 3.40 -28.99 5.46
C THR A 114 2.63 -27.79 4.92
N LEU A 115 1.62 -27.32 5.65
CA LEU A 115 0.87 -26.12 5.25
C LEU A 115 1.77 -24.89 5.26
N ALA A 116 2.62 -24.74 6.28
CA ALA A 116 3.57 -23.66 6.40
C ALA A 116 4.55 -23.58 5.23
N ASP A 117 5.16 -24.72 4.84
CA ASP A 117 6.08 -24.78 3.71
C ASP A 117 5.39 -24.50 2.38
N SER A 118 4.17 -25.00 2.22
CA SER A 118 3.35 -24.73 1.05
C SER A 118 3.03 -23.24 0.91
N MET A 119 2.70 -22.56 2.02
CA MET A 119 2.48 -21.11 2.04
C MET A 119 3.76 -20.32 1.83
N ARG A 120 4.91 -20.81 2.32
CA ARG A 120 6.23 -20.19 2.11
C ARG A 120 6.60 -20.15 0.63
N GLY A 121 6.19 -21.14 -0.16
CA GLY A 121 6.29 -21.12 -1.63
C GLY A 121 5.53 -19.99 -2.30
N GLN A 122 4.57 -19.37 -1.59
CA GLN A 122 3.74 -18.24 -2.04
C GLN A 122 3.96 -16.99 -1.16
N SER A 123 5.18 -16.74 -0.73
CA SER A 123 5.57 -15.64 0.17
C SER A 123 5.27 -14.23 -0.37
N ASP A 124 5.06 -14.08 -1.68
CA ASP A 124 4.58 -12.83 -2.29
C ASP A 124 3.12 -12.50 -1.91
N ILE A 125 2.34 -13.51 -1.52
CA ILE A 125 0.91 -13.41 -1.21
C ILE A 125 0.67 -13.57 0.29
N PHE A 126 1.30 -14.59 0.91
CA PHE A 126 1.19 -14.83 2.34
C PHE A 126 2.31 -14.12 3.09
N PRO A 127 1.98 -13.16 3.97
CA PRO A 127 3.00 -12.45 4.75
C PRO A 127 3.79 -13.40 5.66
N PRO A 128 5.06 -13.12 5.94
CA PRO A 128 5.90 -13.94 6.82
C PRO A 128 5.27 -14.21 8.19
N MET A 129 4.56 -13.24 8.74
CA MET A 129 3.85 -13.38 10.01
C MET A 129 2.80 -14.50 9.96
N LEU A 130 2.00 -14.59 8.89
CA LEU A 130 1.02 -15.63 8.72
C LEU A 130 1.70 -17.00 8.60
N ILE A 131 2.77 -17.09 7.82
CA ILE A 131 3.53 -18.33 7.61
C ILE A 131 4.11 -18.83 8.95
N ASN A 132 4.76 -17.95 9.72
CA ASN A 132 5.34 -18.31 11.03
C ASN A 132 4.26 -18.75 12.04
N MET A 133 3.10 -18.07 12.02
CA MET A 133 1.96 -18.44 12.87
C MET A 133 1.38 -19.81 12.50
N VAL A 134 1.26 -20.09 11.20
CA VAL A 134 0.80 -21.37 10.70
C VAL A 134 1.80 -22.47 11.06
N GLU A 135 3.10 -22.24 10.91
CA GLU A 135 4.16 -23.16 11.31
C GLU A 135 4.11 -23.50 12.80
N ALA A 136 3.97 -22.47 13.67
CA ALA A 136 3.80 -22.68 15.09
C ALA A 136 2.53 -23.47 15.42
N GLY A 137 1.41 -23.14 14.76
CA GLY A 137 0.12 -23.84 14.91
C GLY A 137 0.16 -25.29 14.40
N GLU A 138 0.87 -25.56 13.32
CA GLU A 138 1.06 -26.90 12.75
C GLU A 138 1.91 -27.77 13.68
N ASN A 139 3.01 -27.24 14.20
CA ASN A 139 3.89 -27.94 15.14
C ASN A 139 3.23 -28.23 16.51
N SER A 140 2.33 -27.36 16.97
CA SER A 140 1.61 -27.52 18.25
C SER A 140 0.25 -28.18 18.11
N GLY A 141 -0.22 -28.48 16.89
CA GLY A 141 -1.56 -28.97 16.62
C GLY A 141 -2.68 -27.96 16.84
N SER A 142 -2.36 -26.66 16.92
CA SER A 142 -3.31 -25.58 17.23
C SER A 142 -3.52 -24.61 16.04
N LEU A 143 -3.64 -25.15 14.82
CA LEU A 143 -3.85 -24.35 13.60
C LEU A 143 -5.05 -23.41 13.69
N GLU A 144 -6.16 -23.85 14.29
CA GLU A 144 -7.35 -23.00 14.46
C GLU A 144 -7.06 -21.75 15.26
N MET A 145 -6.27 -21.87 16.34
CA MET A 145 -5.88 -20.73 17.17
C MET A 145 -4.96 -19.77 16.37
N ALA A 146 -4.00 -20.32 15.62
CA ALA A 146 -3.10 -19.55 14.77
C ALA A 146 -3.89 -18.73 13.73
N PHE A 147 -4.81 -19.36 13.00
CA PHE A 147 -5.65 -18.69 12.02
C PHE A 147 -6.62 -17.69 12.65
N THR A 148 -7.18 -17.99 13.83
CA THR A 148 -8.06 -17.05 14.57
C THR A 148 -7.32 -15.78 14.93
N ARG A 149 -6.11 -15.89 15.49
CA ARG A 149 -5.27 -14.73 15.82
C ARG A 149 -4.90 -13.92 14.58
N MET A 150 -4.54 -14.61 13.50
CA MET A 150 -4.22 -13.93 12.23
C MET A 150 -5.44 -13.26 11.59
N ALA A 151 -6.64 -13.85 11.73
CA ALA A 151 -7.87 -13.20 11.27
C ALA A 151 -8.11 -11.88 11.99
N VAL A 152 -7.97 -11.85 13.32
CA VAL A 152 -8.10 -10.62 14.14
C VAL A 152 -7.00 -9.61 13.81
N GLN A 153 -5.76 -10.06 13.65
CA GLN A 153 -4.63 -9.21 13.29
C GLN A 153 -4.85 -8.50 11.96
N PHE A 154 -5.21 -9.26 10.92
CA PHE A 154 -5.48 -8.67 9.60
C PHE A 154 -6.74 -7.80 9.59
N GLU A 155 -7.73 -8.09 10.43
CA GLU A 155 -8.92 -7.23 10.60
C GLU A 155 -8.55 -5.87 11.19
N LYS A 156 -7.75 -5.85 12.27
CA LYS A 156 -7.24 -4.62 12.89
C LYS A 156 -6.39 -3.82 11.88
N GLU A 157 -5.50 -4.50 11.14
CA GLU A 157 -4.70 -3.87 10.09
C GLU A 157 -5.56 -3.30 8.95
N ALA A 158 -6.59 -4.03 8.53
CA ALA A 158 -7.52 -3.57 7.51
C ALA A 158 -8.32 -2.35 7.97
N LYS A 159 -8.78 -2.35 9.25
CA LYS A 159 -9.49 -1.23 9.87
C LYS A 159 -8.61 0.02 9.90
N LEU A 160 -7.37 -0.10 10.37
CA LEU A 160 -6.40 1.00 10.41
C LEU A 160 -6.14 1.58 9.02
N LYS A 161 -5.85 0.72 8.03
CA LYS A 161 -5.66 1.14 6.64
C LYS A 161 -6.91 1.81 6.05
N ALA A 162 -8.10 1.31 6.39
CA ALA A 162 -9.36 1.90 5.94
C ALA A 162 -9.61 3.27 6.57
N THR A 163 -9.31 3.46 7.85
CA THR A 163 -9.40 4.75 8.55
C THR A 163 -8.49 5.78 7.91
N ILE A 164 -7.21 5.46 7.71
CA ILE A 164 -6.24 6.34 7.05
C ILE A 164 -6.70 6.67 5.62
N ARG A 165 -7.18 5.67 4.87
CA ARG A 165 -7.64 5.89 3.49
C ARG A 165 -8.88 6.80 3.43
N LYS A 166 -9.90 6.53 4.26
CA LYS A 166 -11.11 7.37 4.31
C LYS A 166 -10.75 8.81 4.63
N ALA A 167 -9.87 8.96 5.59
CA ALA A 167 -9.37 10.24 6.04
C ALA A 167 -8.63 11.02 4.92
N THR A 168 -7.88 10.34 4.06
CA THR A 168 -7.08 10.97 3.00
C THR A 168 -7.92 11.34 1.76
N ILE A 169 -9.11 10.76 1.57
CA ILE A 169 -9.94 10.99 0.37
C ILE A 169 -10.38 12.46 0.28
N TYR A 170 -10.88 13.03 1.37
CA TYR A 170 -11.37 14.42 1.38
C TYR A 170 -10.30 15.45 1.00
N PRO A 171 -9.09 15.47 1.61
CA PRO A 171 -8.00 16.35 1.17
C PRO A 171 -7.61 16.17 -0.30
N ILE A 172 -7.58 14.93 -0.80
CA ILE A 172 -7.25 14.67 -2.21
C ILE A 172 -8.30 15.29 -3.13
N ILE A 173 -9.59 15.13 -2.83
CA ILE A 173 -10.67 15.71 -3.63
C ILE A 173 -10.54 17.23 -3.65
N LEU A 174 -10.28 17.86 -2.50
CA LEU A 174 -10.10 19.31 -2.41
C LEU A 174 -8.91 19.80 -3.24
N VAL A 175 -7.76 19.12 -3.13
CA VAL A 175 -6.56 19.48 -3.92
C VAL A 175 -6.83 19.31 -5.42
N VAL A 176 -7.48 18.23 -5.83
CA VAL A 176 -7.84 18.01 -7.25
C VAL A 176 -8.80 19.08 -7.75
N ALA A 177 -9.82 19.43 -6.97
CA ALA A 177 -10.75 20.50 -7.31
C ALA A 177 -10.03 21.86 -7.40
N ALA A 178 -9.13 22.14 -6.46
CA ALA A 178 -8.30 23.33 -6.45
C ALA A 178 -7.45 23.46 -7.73
N ILE A 179 -6.74 22.39 -8.07
CA ILE A 179 -5.93 22.34 -9.31
C ILE A 179 -6.84 22.51 -10.52
N GLY A 180 -8.03 21.93 -10.54
CA GLY A 180 -9.01 22.09 -11.60
C GLY A 180 -9.46 23.54 -11.79
N VAL A 181 -9.79 24.23 -10.70
CA VAL A 181 -10.17 25.66 -10.74
C VAL A 181 -9.03 26.53 -11.27
N VAL A 182 -7.81 26.32 -10.74
CA VAL A 182 -6.61 27.05 -11.20
C VAL A 182 -6.35 26.79 -12.70
N ALA A 183 -6.45 25.54 -13.13
CA ALA A 183 -6.27 25.19 -14.54
C ALA A 183 -7.32 25.86 -15.44
N VAL A 184 -8.60 25.87 -15.07
CA VAL A 184 -9.65 26.55 -15.82
C VAL A 184 -9.39 28.07 -15.90
N MET A 185 -8.99 28.69 -14.80
CA MET A 185 -8.67 30.11 -14.77
C MET A 185 -7.48 30.44 -15.68
N LEU A 186 -6.40 29.67 -15.59
CA LEU A 186 -5.18 29.92 -16.38
C LEU A 186 -5.34 29.56 -17.87
N LEU A 187 -6.12 28.52 -18.20
CA LEU A 187 -6.23 28.04 -19.59
C LEU A 187 -7.33 28.73 -20.38
N PHE A 188 -8.40 29.18 -19.73
CA PHE A 188 -9.57 29.73 -20.40
C PHE A 188 -9.84 31.18 -20.02
N VAL A 189 -9.82 31.53 -18.75
CA VAL A 189 -10.24 32.88 -18.31
C VAL A 189 -9.14 33.91 -18.57
N ILE A 190 -7.91 33.65 -18.17
CA ILE A 190 -6.80 34.56 -18.34
C ILE A 190 -6.55 34.91 -19.84
N PRO A 191 -6.57 33.95 -20.79
CA PRO A 191 -6.39 34.30 -22.21
C PRO A 191 -7.43 35.29 -22.76
N ILE A 192 -8.71 35.14 -22.36
CA ILE A 192 -9.78 36.06 -22.79
C ILE A 192 -9.48 37.51 -22.34
N PHE A 193 -8.99 37.67 -21.11
CA PHE A 193 -8.58 39.00 -20.63
C PHE A 193 -7.34 39.54 -21.35
N ILE A 194 -6.38 38.66 -21.69
CA ILE A 194 -5.18 39.04 -22.47
C ILE A 194 -5.57 39.63 -23.79
N ASP A 195 -6.43 38.97 -24.56
CA ASP A 195 -6.87 39.41 -25.87
C ASP A 195 -7.62 40.76 -25.76
N MET A 196 -8.50 40.88 -24.76
CA MET A 196 -9.25 42.12 -24.53
C MET A 196 -8.36 43.33 -24.16
N PHE A 197 -7.28 43.13 -23.38
CA PHE A 197 -6.36 44.22 -23.01
C PHE A 197 -5.32 44.49 -24.08
N ALA A 198 -4.95 43.54 -24.93
CA ALA A 198 -4.05 43.76 -26.06
C ALA A 198 -4.65 44.79 -27.08
N ASP A 199 -5.99 44.76 -27.23
CA ASP A 199 -6.70 45.67 -28.12
C ASP A 199 -6.78 47.12 -27.59
N LEU A 200 -6.49 47.34 -26.30
CA LEU A 200 -6.66 48.61 -25.62
C LEU A 200 -5.37 49.40 -25.41
N ASP A 201 -4.20 48.86 -25.81
CA ASP A 201 -2.86 49.47 -25.71
C ASP A 201 -2.50 50.02 -24.30
N VAL A 202 -3.02 49.37 -23.23
CA VAL A 202 -2.81 49.74 -21.82
C VAL A 202 -1.65 48.97 -21.21
N GLU A 203 -0.75 49.69 -20.51
CA GLU A 203 0.32 49.01 -19.73
C GLU A 203 -0.24 48.09 -18.66
N MET A 204 0.13 46.78 -18.73
CA MET A 204 -0.36 45.78 -17.80
C MET A 204 0.39 45.81 -16.47
N PRO A 205 -0.32 45.72 -15.34
CA PRO A 205 0.29 45.60 -14.03
C PRO A 205 1.16 44.36 -13.93
N GLY A 206 2.27 44.44 -13.15
CA GLY A 206 3.27 43.37 -13.05
C GLY A 206 2.71 42.03 -12.58
N ILE A 207 1.68 42.02 -11.69
CA ILE A 207 0.99 40.78 -11.23
C ILE A 207 0.27 40.10 -12.40
N THR A 208 -0.41 40.89 -13.24
CA THR A 208 -1.12 40.33 -14.41
C THR A 208 -0.14 39.73 -15.40
N MET A 209 0.98 40.46 -15.68
CA MET A 209 2.06 39.96 -16.55
C MET A 209 2.68 38.65 -16.01
N TRP A 210 2.89 38.57 -14.71
CA TRP A 210 3.41 37.33 -14.08
C TRP A 210 2.46 36.13 -14.25
N VAL A 211 1.18 36.34 -14.00
CA VAL A 211 0.15 35.31 -14.19
C VAL A 211 0.02 34.91 -15.66
N MET A 212 0.04 35.89 -16.58
CA MET A 212 0.03 35.66 -18.03
C MET A 212 1.21 34.82 -18.51
N ASN A 213 2.42 35.22 -18.12
CA ASN A 213 3.63 34.47 -18.48
C ASN A 213 3.60 33.05 -17.94
N THR A 214 3.10 32.85 -16.70
CA THR A 214 2.91 31.54 -16.10
C THR A 214 1.89 30.72 -16.88
N SER A 215 0.76 31.31 -17.27
CA SER A 215 -0.27 30.67 -18.09
C SER A 215 0.28 30.22 -19.45
N LYS A 216 0.94 31.14 -20.19
CA LYS A 216 1.58 30.83 -21.49
C LYS A 216 2.64 29.74 -21.34
N TRP A 217 3.49 29.83 -20.33
CA TRP A 217 4.50 28.80 -20.06
C TRP A 217 3.88 27.45 -19.77
N MET A 218 2.81 27.38 -18.98
CA MET A 218 2.09 26.14 -18.68
C MET A 218 1.42 25.54 -19.92
N THR A 219 0.83 26.33 -20.78
CA THR A 219 0.19 25.87 -22.02
C THR A 219 1.19 25.38 -23.05
N GLU A 220 2.31 26.07 -23.20
CA GLU A 220 3.37 25.69 -24.13
C GLU A 220 4.19 24.48 -23.64
N HIS A 221 4.38 24.36 -22.32
CA HIS A 221 5.29 23.38 -21.72
C HIS A 221 4.59 22.34 -20.82
N TRP A 222 3.29 22.09 -21.04
CA TRP A 222 2.55 21.11 -20.22
C TRP A 222 3.22 19.73 -20.17
N TYR A 223 3.87 19.31 -21.26
CA TYR A 223 4.62 18.07 -21.34
C TYR A 223 5.87 18.09 -20.45
N MET A 224 6.50 19.25 -20.25
CA MET A 224 7.63 19.38 -19.31
C MET A 224 7.16 19.22 -17.85
N ILE A 225 5.99 19.77 -17.52
CA ILE A 225 5.39 19.59 -16.19
C ILE A 225 5.11 18.11 -15.94
N LEU A 226 4.53 17.42 -16.91
CA LEU A 226 4.29 15.97 -16.84
C LEU A 226 5.61 15.19 -16.71
N ALA A 227 6.60 15.52 -17.53
CA ALA A 227 7.93 14.91 -17.47
C ALA A 227 8.61 15.14 -16.12
N LEU A 228 8.52 16.36 -15.56
CA LEU A 228 9.04 16.70 -14.24
C LEU A 228 8.37 15.87 -13.13
N ILE A 229 7.04 15.74 -13.16
CA ILE A 229 6.29 14.91 -12.20
C ILE A 229 6.76 13.45 -12.28
N ILE A 230 6.85 12.90 -13.47
CA ILE A 230 7.34 11.53 -13.69
C ILE A 230 8.78 11.40 -13.17
N LEU A 231 9.64 12.34 -13.49
CA LEU A 231 11.05 12.36 -13.06
C LEU A 231 11.14 12.40 -11.53
N VAL A 232 10.37 13.23 -10.85
CA VAL A 232 10.31 13.31 -9.39
C VAL A 232 9.85 11.99 -8.78
N ILE A 233 8.80 11.36 -9.35
CA ILE A 233 8.31 10.05 -8.88
C ILE A 233 9.38 8.96 -9.07
N VAL A 234 10.05 8.95 -10.22
CA VAL A 234 11.12 7.98 -10.53
C VAL A 234 12.32 8.22 -9.61
N ALA A 235 12.76 9.46 -9.47
CA ALA A 235 13.86 9.84 -8.58
C ALA A 235 13.56 9.45 -7.13
N TYR A 236 12.35 9.75 -6.62
CA TYR A 236 11.92 9.34 -5.29
C TYR A 236 11.99 7.81 -5.12
N LYS A 237 11.47 7.03 -6.09
CA LYS A 237 11.54 5.58 -6.06
C LYS A 237 12.98 5.05 -6.13
N MET A 238 13.84 5.66 -6.94
CA MET A 238 15.25 5.28 -7.06
C MET A 238 16.01 5.58 -5.76
N ILE A 239 15.85 6.76 -5.19
CA ILE A 239 16.46 7.16 -3.93
C ILE A 239 15.97 6.24 -2.78
N TYR A 240 14.67 5.96 -2.73
CA TYR A 240 14.09 5.09 -1.69
C TYR A 240 14.55 3.62 -1.77
N LYS A 241 15.03 3.16 -2.93
CA LYS A 241 15.64 1.83 -3.09
C LYS A 241 17.06 1.75 -2.53
N THR A 242 17.76 2.86 -2.42
CA THR A 242 19.11 2.91 -1.84
C THR A 242 19.01 2.97 -0.30
N GLU A 243 19.90 2.28 0.40
CA GLU A 243 19.90 2.26 1.86
C GLU A 243 20.07 3.66 2.46
N GLN A 244 21.02 4.43 1.95
CA GLN A 244 21.26 5.82 2.40
C GLN A 244 20.08 6.74 2.11
N GLY A 245 19.44 6.61 0.94
CA GLY A 245 18.26 7.38 0.58
C GLY A 245 17.07 7.05 1.46
N ARG A 246 16.86 5.77 1.77
CA ARG A 246 15.81 5.32 2.68
C ARG A 246 16.02 5.83 4.10
N LEU A 247 17.27 5.81 4.61
CA LEU A 247 17.62 6.40 5.91
C LEU A 247 17.30 7.90 5.96
N ALA A 248 17.69 8.65 4.92
CA ALA A 248 17.44 10.09 4.87
C ALA A 248 15.93 10.41 4.80
N ILE A 249 15.20 9.76 3.91
CA ILE A 249 13.75 9.98 3.72
C ILE A 249 12.97 9.61 4.98
N ASP A 250 13.23 8.45 5.59
CA ASP A 250 12.50 8.01 6.78
C ASP A 250 12.84 8.89 8.00
N LYS A 251 14.06 9.42 8.09
CA LYS A 251 14.43 10.42 9.10
C LYS A 251 13.65 11.73 8.92
N VAL A 252 13.51 12.19 7.69
CA VAL A 252 12.71 13.39 7.38
C VAL A 252 11.25 13.15 7.73
N LYS A 253 10.67 11.99 7.37
CA LYS A 253 9.28 11.64 7.73
C LYS A 253 9.04 11.70 9.24
N MET A 254 9.99 11.21 10.06
CA MET A 254 9.86 11.25 11.51
C MET A 254 9.95 12.66 12.09
N LYS A 255 10.66 13.59 11.41
CA LYS A 255 10.83 14.98 11.85
C LYS A 255 9.77 15.94 11.29
N MET A 256 8.99 15.53 10.29
CA MET A 256 7.96 16.39 9.71
C MET A 256 6.89 16.75 10.75
N PRO A 257 6.52 18.04 10.86
CA PRO A 257 5.38 18.43 11.68
C PRO A 257 4.13 17.68 11.20
N LEU A 258 3.21 17.33 12.09
CA LEU A 258 2.00 16.56 11.88
C LEU A 258 2.26 15.07 11.55
N PHE A 259 3.04 14.75 10.53
CA PHE A 259 3.28 13.37 10.08
C PHE A 259 4.31 12.60 10.91
N GLY A 260 5.25 13.29 11.56
CA GLY A 260 6.29 12.64 12.38
C GLY A 260 5.69 11.89 13.56
N LYS A 261 4.77 12.53 14.30
CA LYS A 261 4.07 11.89 15.42
C LYS A 261 3.27 10.66 14.94
N LEU A 262 2.59 10.76 13.80
CA LEU A 262 1.85 9.63 13.23
C LEU A 262 2.78 8.47 12.84
N THR A 263 3.93 8.75 12.25
CA THR A 263 4.93 7.74 11.86
C THR A 263 5.45 6.99 13.09
N VAL A 264 5.81 7.69 14.17
CA VAL A 264 6.27 7.09 15.41
C VAL A 264 5.19 6.22 16.04
N LYS A 265 3.97 6.75 16.21
CA LYS A 265 2.85 6.03 16.82
C LYS A 265 2.48 4.77 16.03
N THR A 266 2.46 4.88 14.69
CA THR A 266 2.20 3.73 13.80
C THR A 266 3.27 2.65 13.94
N ALA A 267 4.56 3.04 14.03
CA ALA A 267 5.63 2.08 14.23
C ALA A 267 5.51 1.37 15.60
N CYS A 268 5.16 2.12 16.66
CA CYS A 268 4.93 1.54 18.00
C CYS A 268 3.71 0.60 18.03
N ALA A 269 2.61 0.98 17.38
CA ALA A 269 1.42 0.13 17.25
C ALA A 269 1.76 -1.19 16.52
N GLN A 270 2.46 -1.10 15.38
CA GLN A 270 2.90 -2.28 14.63
C GLN A 270 3.84 -3.16 15.44
N PHE A 271 4.83 -2.57 16.13
CA PHE A 271 5.74 -3.30 17.01
C PHE A 271 4.96 -4.04 18.10
N ALA A 272 4.20 -3.33 18.91
CA ALA A 272 3.51 -3.90 20.07
C ALA A 272 2.49 -4.97 19.65
N ARG A 273 1.68 -4.70 18.64
CA ARG A 273 0.65 -5.62 18.12
C ARG A 273 1.27 -6.91 17.58
N THR A 274 2.32 -6.77 16.76
CA THR A 274 2.96 -7.93 16.14
C THR A 274 3.71 -8.76 17.18
N MET A 275 4.46 -8.11 18.09
CA MET A 275 5.16 -8.81 19.17
C MET A 275 4.18 -9.55 20.07
N SER A 276 3.11 -8.90 20.57
CA SER A 276 2.09 -9.54 21.38
C SER A 276 1.49 -10.78 20.68
N THR A 277 1.10 -10.65 19.41
CA THR A 277 0.51 -11.75 18.63
C THR A 277 1.47 -12.92 18.48
N LEU A 278 2.74 -12.67 18.20
CA LEU A 278 3.75 -13.71 17.99
C LEU A 278 4.11 -14.41 19.31
N LEU A 279 4.39 -13.64 20.37
CA LEU A 279 4.74 -14.17 21.68
C LEU A 279 3.60 -14.99 22.27
N SER A 280 2.37 -14.50 22.23
CA SER A 280 1.20 -15.24 22.72
C SER A 280 0.91 -16.52 21.92
N SER A 281 1.56 -16.71 20.78
CA SER A 281 1.50 -17.94 19.99
C SER A 281 2.69 -18.87 20.22
N GLY A 282 3.54 -18.54 21.21
CA GLY A 282 4.69 -19.35 21.59
C GLY A 282 5.92 -19.17 20.69
N ILE A 283 5.91 -18.17 19.81
CA ILE A 283 7.09 -17.84 18.99
C ILE A 283 8.12 -17.14 19.87
N SER A 284 9.39 -17.53 19.74
CA SER A 284 10.46 -16.96 20.54
C SER A 284 10.59 -15.44 20.34
N THR A 285 11.02 -14.68 21.36
CA THR A 285 11.25 -13.24 21.28
C THR A 285 12.22 -12.88 20.15
N ILE A 286 13.22 -13.73 19.90
CA ILE A 286 14.23 -13.54 18.85
C ILE A 286 13.61 -13.62 17.46
N ASP A 287 12.77 -14.62 17.20
CA ASP A 287 12.11 -14.80 15.91
C ASP A 287 10.99 -13.77 15.70
N ALA A 288 10.31 -13.40 16.79
CA ALA A 288 9.31 -12.34 16.79
C ALA A 288 9.96 -10.99 16.40
N LEU A 289 11.11 -10.61 16.98
CA LEU A 289 11.84 -9.38 16.65
C LEU A 289 12.28 -9.36 15.17
N GLU A 290 12.75 -10.48 14.64
CA GLU A 290 13.08 -10.58 13.21
C GLU A 290 11.85 -10.35 12.33
N THR A 291 10.73 -10.95 12.66
CA THR A 291 9.47 -10.79 11.91
C THR A 291 8.97 -9.34 11.98
N VAL A 292 8.98 -8.74 13.17
CA VAL A 292 8.54 -7.35 13.37
C VAL A 292 9.44 -6.36 12.62
N SER A 293 10.75 -6.60 12.59
CA SER A 293 11.71 -5.74 11.86
C SER A 293 11.38 -5.63 10.37
N LYS A 294 10.77 -6.67 9.78
CA LYS A 294 10.35 -6.70 8.38
C LYS A 294 8.99 -6.03 8.14
N ILE A 295 8.17 -5.90 9.18
CA ILE A 295 6.80 -5.34 9.10
C ILE A 295 6.79 -3.84 9.32
N VAL A 296 7.66 -3.33 10.20
CA VAL A 296 7.72 -1.89 10.51
C VAL A 296 8.26 -1.11 9.32
N ASN A 297 7.43 -0.16 8.84
CA ASN A 297 7.69 0.60 7.61
C ASN A 297 8.63 1.81 7.81
N ASN A 298 9.67 1.65 8.64
CA ASN A 298 10.69 2.68 8.84
C ASN A 298 12.03 2.05 9.14
N ILE A 299 13.05 2.38 8.35
CA ILE A 299 14.37 1.74 8.44
C ILE A 299 15.06 1.97 9.79
N HIS A 300 14.81 3.11 10.46
CA HIS A 300 15.41 3.37 11.78
C HIS A 300 14.86 2.40 12.82
N TYR A 301 13.55 2.12 12.80
CA TYR A 301 12.94 1.11 13.66
C TYR A 301 13.39 -0.30 13.28
N THR A 302 13.47 -0.61 11.99
CA THR A 302 14.00 -1.90 11.51
C THR A 302 15.40 -2.15 12.09
N ASN A 303 16.31 -1.19 11.94
CA ASN A 303 17.69 -1.32 12.43
C ASN A 303 17.76 -1.43 13.95
N ALA A 304 16.93 -0.67 14.67
CA ALA A 304 16.89 -0.76 16.13
C ALA A 304 16.37 -2.12 16.62
N LEU A 305 15.37 -2.68 15.95
CA LEU A 305 14.82 -4.00 16.28
C LEU A 305 15.79 -5.13 15.95
N LEU A 306 16.52 -5.04 14.83
CA LEU A 306 17.55 -6.02 14.50
C LEU A 306 18.70 -5.97 15.50
N LYS A 307 19.12 -4.77 15.94
CA LYS A 307 20.12 -4.61 17.00
C LYS A 307 19.59 -5.15 18.33
N ALA A 308 18.35 -4.85 18.69
CA ALA A 308 17.73 -5.39 19.90
C ALA A 308 17.68 -6.93 19.86
N ARG A 309 17.39 -7.53 18.71
CA ARG A 309 17.45 -8.98 18.50
C ARG A 309 18.83 -9.55 18.84
N GLU A 310 19.91 -8.91 18.35
CA GLU A 310 21.28 -9.35 18.64
C GLU A 310 21.63 -9.27 20.14
N GLU A 311 21.11 -8.28 20.83
CA GLU A 311 21.34 -8.13 22.28
C GLU A 311 20.50 -9.11 23.10
N VAL A 312 19.26 -9.34 22.73
CA VAL A 312 18.40 -10.37 23.34
C VAL A 312 18.99 -11.78 23.14
N MET A 313 19.62 -12.08 22.00
CA MET A 313 20.36 -13.33 21.80
C MET A 313 21.52 -13.54 22.79
N LYS A 314 22.07 -12.45 23.35
CA LYS A 314 23.10 -12.49 24.39
C LYS A 314 22.52 -12.55 25.81
N GLY A 315 21.18 -12.63 25.94
CA GLY A 315 20.48 -12.69 27.22
C GLY A 315 20.18 -11.31 27.85
N ILE A 316 20.35 -10.22 27.09
CA ILE A 316 19.98 -8.87 27.57
C ILE A 316 18.48 -8.69 27.46
N PRO A 317 17.77 -8.19 28.51
CA PRO A 317 16.35 -7.93 28.45
C PRO A 317 15.99 -6.96 27.31
N LEU A 318 14.86 -7.20 26.60
CA LEU A 318 14.46 -6.43 25.42
C LEU A 318 14.25 -4.94 25.72
N SER A 319 13.79 -4.59 26.91
CA SER A 319 13.59 -3.22 27.36
C SER A 319 14.86 -2.36 27.33
N GLU A 320 16.04 -2.94 27.58
CA GLU A 320 17.32 -2.24 27.56
C GLU A 320 17.71 -1.75 26.15
N PRO A 321 17.81 -2.61 25.11
CA PRO A 321 18.14 -2.16 23.75
C PRO A 321 17.08 -1.24 23.15
N LEU A 322 15.79 -1.42 23.49
CA LEU A 322 14.75 -0.49 23.06
C LEU A 322 15.01 0.91 23.63
N THR A 323 15.35 1.01 24.92
CA THR A 323 15.68 2.27 25.60
C THR A 323 16.95 2.90 25.02
N ALA A 324 17.99 2.09 24.80
CA ALA A 324 19.25 2.54 24.23
C ALA A 324 19.11 3.09 22.81
N SER A 325 18.13 2.63 22.05
CA SER A 325 17.87 3.09 20.68
C SER A 325 17.39 4.55 20.59
N LYS A 326 16.78 5.08 21.64
CA LYS A 326 16.22 6.44 21.75
C LYS A 326 15.18 6.81 20.68
N ILE A 327 14.67 5.85 19.93
CA ILE A 327 13.61 6.07 18.92
C ILE A 327 12.24 5.63 19.40
N PHE A 328 12.19 4.70 20.35
CA PHE A 328 10.94 4.28 20.97
C PHE A 328 10.55 5.27 22.09
N PRO A 329 9.25 5.63 22.19
CA PRO A 329 8.75 6.41 23.30
C PRO A 329 8.96 5.67 24.64
N PRO A 330 9.16 6.42 25.77
CA PRO A 330 9.41 5.82 27.09
C PRO A 330 8.37 4.78 27.50
N MET A 331 7.10 4.98 27.14
CA MET A 331 6.01 4.06 27.44
C MET A 331 6.25 2.66 26.86
N VAL A 332 6.77 2.57 25.61
CA VAL A 332 7.11 1.29 24.99
C VAL A 332 8.16 0.55 25.81
N CYS A 333 9.23 1.27 26.18
CA CYS A 333 10.33 0.69 26.95
C CYS A 333 9.89 0.25 28.35
N HIS A 334 9.11 1.08 29.05
CA HIS A 334 8.62 0.76 30.40
C HIS A 334 7.63 -0.42 30.41
N MET A 335 6.65 -0.44 29.50
CA MET A 335 5.68 -1.53 29.43
C MET A 335 6.34 -2.85 29.05
N THR A 336 7.34 -2.81 28.15
CA THR A 336 8.13 -4.00 27.81
C THR A 336 8.92 -4.48 29.03
N GLY A 337 9.59 -3.58 29.77
CA GLY A 337 10.34 -3.93 30.97
C GLY A 337 9.46 -4.55 32.08
N ILE A 338 8.31 -3.92 32.36
CA ILE A 338 7.34 -4.50 33.33
C ILE A 338 6.90 -5.90 32.88
N GLY A 339 6.63 -6.07 31.59
CA GLY A 339 6.25 -7.38 31.04
C GLY A 339 7.35 -8.43 31.19
N GLU A 340 8.61 -8.05 30.99
CA GLU A 340 9.78 -8.93 31.20
C GLU A 340 9.96 -9.31 32.68
N GLU A 341 9.91 -8.33 33.60
CA GLU A 341 10.05 -8.55 35.02
C GLU A 341 8.93 -9.41 35.61
N THR A 342 7.70 -9.23 35.13
CA THR A 342 6.53 -9.98 35.63
C THR A 342 6.30 -11.31 34.91
N GLY A 343 7.05 -11.58 33.82
CA GLY A 343 6.84 -12.75 32.95
C GLY A 343 5.56 -12.70 32.12
N ASN A 344 4.93 -11.53 32.01
CA ASN A 344 3.67 -11.33 31.26
C ASN A 344 3.83 -10.26 30.15
N ILE A 345 4.87 -10.45 29.34
CA ILE A 345 5.22 -9.51 28.27
C ILE A 345 4.14 -9.43 27.18
N GLU A 346 3.44 -10.55 26.93
CA GLU A 346 2.42 -10.66 25.90
C GLU A 346 1.24 -9.73 26.17
N ASP A 347 0.72 -9.77 27.40
CA ASP A 347 -0.41 -8.97 27.86
C ASP A 347 -0.05 -7.47 27.95
N MET A 348 1.18 -7.16 28.39
CA MET A 348 1.67 -5.78 28.41
C MET A 348 1.78 -5.20 27.01
N LEU A 349 2.28 -5.97 26.06
CA LEU A 349 2.37 -5.55 24.67
C LEU A 349 1.00 -5.48 23.99
N GLU A 350 0.02 -6.32 24.37
CA GLU A 350 -1.35 -6.22 23.86
C GLU A 350 -2.00 -4.89 24.28
N LYS A 351 -1.92 -4.57 25.57
CA LYS A 351 -2.41 -3.28 26.10
C LYS A 351 -1.72 -2.08 25.46
N LEU A 352 -0.40 -2.20 25.27
CA LEU A 352 0.39 -1.18 24.58
C LEU A 352 -0.06 -1.01 23.12
N ALA A 353 -0.36 -2.10 22.44
CA ALA A 353 -0.85 -2.10 21.08
C ALA A 353 -2.23 -1.43 20.95
N ASP A 354 -3.17 -1.75 21.84
CA ASP A 354 -4.50 -1.13 21.86
C ASP A 354 -4.38 0.39 22.11
N TYR A 355 -3.55 0.80 23.06
CA TYR A 355 -3.26 2.21 23.32
C TYR A 355 -2.72 2.92 22.07
N TYR A 356 -1.71 2.35 21.40
CA TYR A 356 -1.15 2.98 20.21
C TYR A 356 -2.07 2.92 18.98
N ASP A 357 -2.95 1.91 18.86
CA ASP A 357 -3.98 1.88 17.81
C ASP A 357 -4.94 3.07 17.98
N GLU A 358 -5.39 3.38 19.21
CA GLU A 358 -6.21 4.56 19.51
C GLU A 358 -5.45 5.87 19.25
N GLU A 359 -4.19 5.94 19.67
CA GLU A 359 -3.33 7.10 19.47
C GLU A 359 -3.06 7.38 17.98
N VAL A 360 -2.93 6.35 17.16
CA VAL A 360 -2.83 6.49 15.70
C VAL A 360 -4.13 7.01 15.11
N GLU A 361 -5.28 6.50 15.56
CA GLU A 361 -6.59 6.99 15.11
C GLU A 361 -6.79 8.47 15.44
N MET A 362 -6.56 8.87 16.69
CA MET A 362 -6.66 10.27 17.14
C MET A 362 -5.66 11.18 16.40
N THR A 363 -4.42 10.75 16.25
CA THR A 363 -3.39 11.54 15.54
C THR A 363 -3.75 11.70 14.07
N THR A 364 -4.29 10.65 13.44
CA THR A 364 -4.75 10.71 12.05
C THR A 364 -5.86 11.74 11.88
N GLN A 365 -6.85 11.74 12.77
CA GLN A 365 -7.93 12.73 12.77
C GLN A 365 -7.39 14.15 12.99
N GLY A 366 -6.43 14.32 13.91
CA GLY A 366 -5.78 15.62 14.15
C GLY A 366 -4.99 16.13 12.93
N VAL A 367 -4.28 15.27 12.22
CA VAL A 367 -3.58 15.62 10.97
C VAL A 367 -4.58 16.11 9.92
N LEU A 368 -5.72 15.46 9.79
CA LEU A 368 -6.76 15.82 8.82
C LEU A 368 -7.41 17.15 9.16
N ALA A 369 -7.78 17.33 10.42
CA ALA A 369 -8.35 18.60 10.90
C ALA A 369 -7.37 19.78 10.67
N ALA A 370 -6.07 19.54 10.79
CA ALA A 370 -5.06 20.56 10.51
C ALA A 370 -4.84 20.82 9.00
N MET A 371 -5.13 19.87 8.14
CA MET A 371 -5.01 20.04 6.69
C MET A 371 -6.08 20.96 6.11
N GLU A 372 -7.29 20.98 6.66
CA GLU A 372 -8.40 21.80 6.16
C GLU A 372 -8.08 23.31 6.17
N PRO A 373 -7.67 23.93 7.29
CA PRO A 373 -7.26 25.32 7.30
C PRO A 373 -6.09 25.62 6.34
N LEU A 374 -5.13 24.71 6.23
CA LEU A 374 -4.00 24.89 5.31
C LEU A 374 -4.43 24.94 3.85
N ILE A 375 -5.37 24.06 3.46
CA ILE A 375 -5.92 24.05 2.10
C ILE A 375 -6.74 25.33 1.85
N ILE A 376 -7.54 25.77 2.82
CA ILE A 376 -8.34 27.03 2.70
C ILE A 376 -7.42 28.23 2.52
N VAL A 377 -6.37 28.37 3.35
CA VAL A 377 -5.41 29.48 3.23
C VAL A 377 -4.68 29.40 1.89
N PHE A 378 -4.23 28.23 1.46
CA PHE A 378 -3.59 28.05 0.16
C PHE A 378 -4.54 28.49 -0.98
N MET A 379 -5.80 28.05 -0.95
CA MET A 379 -6.80 28.43 -1.95
C MET A 379 -7.11 29.92 -1.93
N ALA A 380 -7.21 30.53 -0.74
CA ALA A 380 -7.43 31.97 -0.63
C ALA A 380 -6.29 32.77 -1.27
N VAL A 381 -5.04 32.37 -1.08
CA VAL A 381 -3.87 33.00 -1.71
C VAL A 381 -3.90 32.82 -3.22
N VAL A 382 -4.14 31.61 -3.72
CA VAL A 382 -4.17 31.32 -5.16
C VAL A 382 -5.30 32.05 -5.85
N VAL A 383 -6.54 31.90 -5.35
CA VAL A 383 -7.73 32.57 -5.95
C VAL A 383 -7.61 34.07 -5.80
N GLY A 384 -7.16 34.57 -4.65
CA GLY A 384 -6.93 36.00 -4.42
C GLY A 384 -5.92 36.59 -5.42
N THR A 385 -4.81 35.89 -5.67
CA THR A 385 -3.82 36.30 -6.68
C THR A 385 -4.43 36.37 -8.08
N LEU A 386 -5.24 35.37 -8.46
CA LEU A 386 -5.91 35.35 -9.77
C LEU A 386 -6.94 36.45 -9.90
N VAL A 387 -7.72 36.74 -8.87
CA VAL A 387 -8.70 37.82 -8.84
C VAL A 387 -7.98 39.18 -8.99
N VAL A 388 -6.92 39.42 -8.22
CA VAL A 388 -6.12 40.65 -8.32
C VAL A 388 -5.51 40.78 -9.71
N ALA A 389 -5.01 39.70 -10.33
CA ALA A 389 -4.45 39.72 -11.67
C ALA A 389 -5.48 40.11 -12.76
N VAL A 390 -6.78 39.76 -12.54
CA VAL A 390 -7.86 40.10 -13.47
C VAL A 390 -8.41 41.51 -13.23
N VAL A 391 -8.53 41.94 -11.96
CA VAL A 391 -9.14 43.24 -11.60
C VAL A 391 -8.15 44.42 -11.73
N SER A 392 -6.88 44.16 -11.45
CA SER A 392 -5.84 45.21 -11.49
C SER A 392 -5.74 45.99 -12.85
N PRO A 393 -5.81 45.33 -14.01
CA PRO A 393 -5.82 46.02 -15.30
C PRO A 393 -7.07 46.92 -15.50
N ILE A 394 -8.24 46.47 -14.98
CA ILE A 394 -9.47 47.28 -15.08
C ILE A 394 -9.32 48.61 -14.32
N GLY A 395 -8.69 48.56 -13.13
CA GLY A 395 -8.34 49.79 -12.38
C GLY A 395 -7.35 50.70 -13.11
N ALA A 396 -6.35 50.12 -13.80
CA ALA A 396 -5.40 50.89 -14.60
C ALA A 396 -6.07 51.59 -15.80
N MET A 397 -7.04 50.96 -16.45
CA MET A 397 -7.87 51.56 -17.50
C MET A 397 -8.64 52.80 -17.01
N TYR A 398 -9.30 52.69 -15.87
CA TYR A 398 -10.04 53.85 -15.30
C TYR A 398 -9.12 55.01 -15.00
N ASN A 399 -7.96 54.78 -14.43
CA ASN A 399 -6.95 55.84 -14.17
C ASN A 399 -6.34 56.43 -15.43
N GLY A 400 -6.26 55.66 -16.52
CA GLY A 400 -5.79 56.15 -17.84
C GLY A 400 -6.80 57.03 -18.54
N LEU A 401 -8.11 56.77 -18.36
CA LEU A 401 -9.20 57.56 -18.91
C LEU A 401 -9.37 58.92 -18.19
N ASP A 402 -9.05 58.99 -16.89
CA ASP A 402 -9.09 60.22 -16.12
C ASP A 402 -7.93 61.21 -16.45
N ASN A 403 -6.91 60.73 -17.17
CA ASN A 403 -5.73 61.55 -17.62
C ASN A 403 -5.80 61.97 -19.09
N LEU A 404 -6.89 61.70 -19.80
CA LEU A 404 -7.21 62.19 -21.15
C LEU A 404 -8.20 63.34 -21.09
#